data_a907ce9c7a02cb51641042f065b436c1
#
_entry.id   a907ce9c7a02cb51641042f065b436c1
#
_cell.length_a   1.000
_cell.length_b   1.000
_cell.length_c   1.000
_cell.angle_alpha   90.00
_cell.angle_beta   90.00
_cell.angle_gamma   90.00
#
_symmetry.space_group_name_H-M   'P 1'
#
loop_
_entity.id
_entity.type
_entity.pdbx_description
1 polymer ?
#
loop_
_entity_poly.entity_id
_entity_poly.type
_entity_poly.pdbx_seq_one_letter_code
_entity_poly.pdbx_strand_id
1 'polypeptide(L)'
;MSKQFASHADLDDKVVSFEKLSDNAYAYTAEGDPNTGVIIGDEAVMVVDTQATPVMAQDVIRRIREVTDKPIKYILLSHYHAVRVFGASAYNAQEILASRDTYDLIAERGEQDKASEIGRFPRLFRNAESIPPGLVWPTMTFKGEMTVNLGNLEVKLLQVGRGHTKGDTIAWLPEQKILFAGDLVEYQSTPYCGDAYFRDWPSTLDALSSFEAEKMVPGRGPALKNATEVRQGLAGTRAFLTDLYGAVNRGVAEGKDLKTIYREVYDFMKPRYSDWVIFDHCMPFDVSRAYDEATGYTHPRIWTDKRDLEMWAQL
;
A
#
# COMPACT_ATOMS: atom_id res chain seq x y z
N MET A 1 -31.48 -3.61 -5.38
CA MET A 1 -30.14 -3.82 -5.94
C MET A 1 -29.16 -3.58 -4.80
N SER A 2 -28.23 -4.47 -4.56
CA SER A 2 -27.15 -4.21 -3.59
C SER A 2 -26.31 -3.04 -4.09
N LYS A 3 -25.95 -2.14 -3.19
CA LYS A 3 -25.08 -1.00 -3.49
C LYS A 3 -23.71 -1.56 -3.87
N GLN A 4 -23.12 -1.11 -4.98
CA GLN A 4 -21.81 -1.58 -5.46
C GLN A 4 -20.68 -0.73 -4.90
N PHE A 5 -19.49 -1.30 -4.73
CA PHE A 5 -18.28 -0.53 -4.39
C PHE A 5 -17.96 0.50 -5.48
N ALA A 6 -17.43 1.65 -5.10
CA ALA A 6 -17.08 2.72 -6.04
C ALA A 6 -16.10 2.27 -7.12
N SER A 7 -15.14 1.39 -6.78
CA SER A 7 -14.19 0.80 -7.71
C SER A 7 -14.79 -0.09 -8.81
N HIS A 8 -16.04 -0.51 -8.68
CA HIS A 8 -16.77 -1.20 -9.76
C HIS A 8 -17.08 -0.29 -10.97
N ALA A 9 -17.04 1.02 -10.79
CA ALA A 9 -17.17 1.99 -11.88
C ALA A 9 -15.81 2.38 -12.50
N ASP A 10 -14.68 2.04 -11.86
CA ASP A 10 -13.33 2.33 -12.33
C ASP A 10 -12.82 1.19 -13.22
N LEU A 11 -13.26 1.17 -14.48
CA LEU A 11 -12.96 0.10 -15.43
C LEU A 11 -11.95 0.51 -16.51
N ASP A 12 -11.61 1.78 -16.65
CA ASP A 12 -10.70 2.30 -17.65
C ASP A 12 -9.25 1.95 -17.33
N ASP A 13 -8.48 1.65 -18.39
CA ASP A 13 -7.04 1.41 -18.26
C ASP A 13 -6.32 2.69 -17.83
N LYS A 14 -5.32 2.55 -16.95
CA LYS A 14 -4.55 3.67 -16.43
C LYS A 14 -3.32 3.95 -17.29
N VAL A 15 -2.94 5.22 -17.33
CA VAL A 15 -1.67 5.63 -17.99
C VAL A 15 -0.52 5.23 -17.09
N VAL A 16 0.33 4.36 -17.63
CA VAL A 16 1.52 3.84 -16.92
C VAL A 16 2.70 4.75 -17.13
N SER A 17 3.42 5.07 -16.06
CA SER A 17 4.72 5.72 -16.08
C SER A 17 5.80 4.79 -15.52
N PHE A 18 7.00 4.81 -16.12
CA PHE A 18 8.19 4.14 -15.59
C PHE A 18 9.32 5.14 -15.52
N GLU A 19 9.55 5.70 -14.34
CA GLU A 19 10.38 6.85 -14.15
C GLU A 19 11.71 6.50 -13.48
N LYS A 20 12.81 6.99 -14.05
CA LYS A 20 14.14 6.89 -13.45
C LYS A 20 14.29 7.93 -12.34
N LEU A 21 14.55 7.46 -11.12
CA LEU A 21 14.84 8.31 -9.96
C LEU A 21 16.33 8.49 -9.73
N SER A 22 17.13 7.47 -10.04
CA SER A 22 18.60 7.49 -10.06
C SER A 22 19.12 6.43 -11.02
N ASP A 23 20.42 6.23 -11.09
CA ASP A 23 20.99 5.14 -11.89
C ASP A 23 20.58 3.74 -11.39
N ASN A 24 20.19 3.65 -10.13
CA ASN A 24 19.83 2.40 -9.47
C ASN A 24 18.34 2.27 -9.12
N ALA A 25 17.54 3.32 -9.26
CA ALA A 25 16.16 3.31 -8.76
C ALA A 25 15.16 3.82 -9.79
N TYR A 26 14.05 3.08 -9.92
CA TYR A 26 12.93 3.42 -10.82
C TYR A 26 11.61 3.25 -10.08
N ALA A 27 10.60 4.01 -10.51
CA ALA A 27 9.23 3.92 -10.06
C ALA A 27 8.32 3.54 -11.23
N TYR A 28 7.55 2.47 -11.07
CA TYR A 28 6.41 2.14 -11.92
C TYR A 28 5.15 2.67 -11.25
N THR A 29 4.43 3.57 -11.90
CA THR A 29 3.21 4.20 -11.39
C THR A 29 2.11 4.18 -12.44
N ALA A 30 0.84 4.16 -12.03
CA ALA A 30 -0.30 4.07 -12.92
C ALA A 30 -1.53 4.77 -12.33
N GLU A 31 -1.53 6.11 -12.33
CA GLU A 31 -2.69 6.97 -11.99
C GLU A 31 -3.48 6.52 -10.75
N GLY A 32 -2.79 6.24 -9.64
CA GLY A 32 -3.39 5.82 -8.37
C GLY A 32 -3.59 4.31 -8.22
N ASP A 33 -3.22 3.49 -9.20
CA ASP A 33 -3.04 2.05 -8.99
C ASP A 33 -1.82 1.79 -8.08
N PRO A 34 -1.69 0.58 -7.53
CA PRO A 34 -0.53 0.19 -6.74
C PRO A 34 0.79 0.42 -7.50
N ASN A 35 1.70 1.17 -6.89
CA ASN A 35 3.04 1.39 -7.43
C ASN A 35 3.93 0.16 -7.22
N THR A 36 4.96 0.04 -8.06
CA THR A 36 6.06 -0.90 -7.90
C THR A 36 7.38 -0.15 -7.93
N GLY A 37 8.22 -0.39 -6.94
CA GLY A 37 9.60 0.07 -6.92
C GLY A 37 10.54 -0.90 -7.60
N VAL A 38 11.56 -0.38 -8.31
CA VAL A 38 12.61 -1.21 -8.94
C VAL A 38 13.97 -0.68 -8.53
N ILE A 39 14.79 -1.54 -7.95
CA ILE A 39 16.14 -1.23 -7.48
C ILE A 39 17.13 -2.10 -8.24
N ILE A 40 18.06 -1.48 -8.97
CA ILE A 40 19.01 -2.15 -9.85
C ILE A 40 20.41 -2.00 -9.27
N GLY A 41 20.95 -3.08 -8.70
CA GLY A 41 22.34 -3.15 -8.28
C GLY A 41 23.27 -3.64 -9.37
N ASP A 42 24.53 -3.94 -9.01
CA ASP A 42 25.54 -4.39 -10.00
C ASP A 42 25.24 -5.79 -10.55
N GLU A 43 24.67 -6.66 -9.75
CA GLU A 43 24.48 -8.08 -10.09
C GLU A 43 23.02 -8.51 -10.23
N ALA A 44 22.09 -7.76 -9.64
CA ALA A 44 20.71 -8.17 -9.51
C ALA A 44 19.75 -6.99 -9.40
N VAL A 45 18.47 -7.29 -9.61
CA VAL A 45 17.33 -6.40 -9.41
C VAL A 45 16.55 -6.85 -8.18
N MET A 46 16.14 -5.89 -7.35
CA MET A 46 15.09 -6.04 -6.35
C MET A 46 13.84 -5.29 -6.80
N VAL A 47 12.68 -5.91 -6.64
CA VAL A 47 11.37 -5.30 -6.88
C VAL A 47 10.69 -5.09 -5.53
N VAL A 48 10.11 -3.91 -5.32
CA VAL A 48 9.30 -3.57 -4.14
C VAL A 48 7.84 -3.56 -4.56
N ASP A 49 7.08 -4.52 -4.04
CA ASP A 49 5.71 -4.86 -4.43
C ASP A 49 5.57 -5.34 -5.88
N THR A 50 4.54 -6.13 -6.16
CA THR A 50 4.53 -6.97 -7.38
C THR A 50 3.33 -6.78 -8.28
N GLN A 51 2.45 -5.81 -8.00
CA GLN A 51 1.16 -5.66 -8.64
C GLN A 51 0.12 -6.74 -8.22
N ALA A 52 -1.14 -6.52 -8.61
CA ALA A 52 -2.29 -7.34 -8.22
C ALA A 52 -2.33 -8.72 -8.90
N THR A 53 -1.80 -8.85 -10.11
CA THR A 53 -1.82 -10.10 -10.87
C THR A 53 -0.52 -10.33 -11.62
N PRO A 54 -0.19 -11.61 -11.95
CA PRO A 54 0.93 -11.93 -12.83
C PRO A 54 0.89 -11.21 -14.19
N VAL A 55 -0.30 -11.02 -14.75
CA VAL A 55 -0.46 -10.29 -16.03
C VAL A 55 -0.05 -8.82 -15.88
N MET A 56 -0.46 -8.14 -14.80
CA MET A 56 0.00 -6.76 -14.54
C MET A 56 1.51 -6.71 -14.28
N ALA A 57 2.06 -7.67 -13.56
CA ALA A 57 3.49 -7.78 -13.29
C ALA A 57 4.33 -7.91 -14.57
N GLN A 58 3.81 -8.52 -15.64
CA GLN A 58 4.53 -8.64 -16.92
C GLN A 58 4.84 -7.27 -17.54
N ASP A 59 3.99 -6.25 -17.37
CA ASP A 59 4.31 -4.90 -17.85
C ASP A 59 5.50 -4.29 -17.09
N VAL A 60 5.54 -4.47 -15.77
CA VAL A 60 6.69 -4.05 -14.94
C VAL A 60 7.97 -4.76 -15.41
N ILE A 61 7.90 -6.09 -15.60
CA ILE A 61 9.06 -6.87 -16.06
C ILE A 61 9.54 -6.40 -17.43
N ARG A 62 8.62 -6.15 -18.37
CA ARG A 62 8.96 -5.63 -19.69
C ARG A 62 9.75 -4.31 -19.58
N ARG A 63 9.29 -3.38 -18.74
CA ARG A 63 9.98 -2.09 -18.54
C ARG A 63 11.32 -2.26 -17.81
N ILE A 64 11.45 -3.20 -16.88
CA ILE A 64 12.75 -3.54 -16.31
C ILE A 64 13.71 -4.00 -17.42
N ARG A 65 13.24 -4.84 -18.34
CA ARG A 65 14.07 -5.35 -19.46
C ARG A 65 14.46 -4.29 -20.50
N GLU A 66 13.78 -3.15 -20.54
CA GLU A 66 14.18 -1.99 -21.35
C GLU A 66 15.45 -1.30 -20.80
N VAL A 67 15.75 -1.48 -19.48
CA VAL A 67 16.85 -0.80 -18.80
C VAL A 67 17.95 -1.74 -18.27
N THR A 68 17.67 -3.04 -18.11
CA THR A 68 18.66 -4.01 -17.64
C THR A 68 18.30 -5.46 -17.95
N ASP A 69 19.31 -6.27 -18.25
CA ASP A 69 19.18 -7.72 -18.41
C ASP A 69 19.50 -8.50 -17.12
N LYS A 70 19.85 -7.79 -16.02
CA LYS A 70 20.20 -8.41 -14.74
C LYS A 70 19.04 -9.25 -14.19
N PRO A 71 19.31 -10.37 -13.49
CA PRO A 71 18.26 -11.21 -12.93
C PRO A 71 17.48 -10.45 -11.85
N ILE A 72 16.16 -10.62 -11.83
CA ILE A 72 15.31 -10.18 -10.72
C ILE A 72 15.48 -11.23 -9.62
N LYS A 73 16.28 -10.92 -8.63
CA LYS A 73 16.67 -11.87 -7.58
C LYS A 73 15.78 -11.79 -6.36
N TYR A 74 15.34 -10.59 -6.04
CA TYR A 74 14.61 -10.30 -4.82
C TYR A 74 13.28 -9.60 -5.08
N ILE A 75 12.27 -9.99 -4.33
CA ILE A 75 11.04 -9.25 -4.14
C ILE A 75 10.98 -8.82 -2.68
N LEU A 76 10.70 -7.56 -2.40
CA LEU A 76 10.25 -7.11 -1.10
C LEU A 76 8.73 -6.94 -1.14
N LEU A 77 8.02 -7.59 -0.26
CA LEU A 77 6.62 -7.28 0.03
C LEU A 77 6.58 -6.21 1.12
N SER A 78 6.13 -5.00 0.78
CA SER A 78 6.01 -3.90 1.74
C SER A 78 5.00 -4.24 2.84
N HIS A 79 3.92 -4.92 2.47
CA HIS A 79 2.89 -5.45 3.36
C HIS A 79 2.13 -6.60 2.68
N TYR A 80 1.03 -7.07 3.27
CA TYR A 80 0.39 -8.34 2.88
C TYR A 80 -0.77 -8.21 1.87
N HIS A 81 -1.28 -7.00 1.56
CA HIS A 81 -2.48 -6.84 0.74
C HIS A 81 -2.34 -7.44 -0.67
N ALA A 82 -3.41 -8.06 -1.13
CA ALA A 82 -3.48 -8.80 -2.39
C ALA A 82 -3.02 -7.98 -3.60
N VAL A 83 -3.36 -6.71 -3.66
CA VAL A 83 -2.97 -5.79 -4.74
C VAL A 83 -1.45 -5.55 -4.84
N ARG A 84 -0.67 -5.97 -3.83
CA ARG A 84 0.79 -5.81 -3.76
C ARG A 84 1.54 -7.11 -4.00
N VAL A 85 0.90 -8.27 -3.76
CA VAL A 85 1.63 -9.52 -3.61
C VAL A 85 1.39 -10.52 -4.73
N PHE A 86 0.20 -10.55 -5.35
CA PHE A 86 -0.16 -11.66 -6.24
C PHE A 86 0.48 -11.63 -7.62
N GLY A 87 1.16 -10.56 -8.01
CA GLY A 87 2.02 -10.54 -9.19
C GLY A 87 3.35 -11.30 -9.04
N ALA A 88 3.73 -11.68 -7.82
CA ALA A 88 5.06 -12.21 -7.48
C ALA A 88 5.52 -13.38 -8.34
N SER A 89 4.62 -14.29 -8.70
CA SER A 89 4.96 -15.48 -9.51
C SER A 89 5.51 -15.16 -10.90
N ALA A 90 5.16 -14.00 -11.47
CA ALA A 90 5.62 -13.60 -12.79
C ALA A 90 7.11 -13.25 -12.84
N TYR A 91 7.66 -12.76 -11.72
CA TYR A 91 9.05 -12.29 -11.67
C TYR A 91 10.08 -13.42 -11.64
N ASN A 92 9.66 -14.64 -11.29
CA ASN A 92 10.58 -15.77 -11.10
C ASN A 92 11.78 -15.41 -10.22
N ALA A 93 11.52 -14.62 -9.17
CA ALA A 93 12.55 -14.17 -8.24
C ALA A 93 13.08 -15.34 -7.41
N GLN A 94 14.34 -15.25 -7.01
CA GLN A 94 14.98 -16.26 -6.18
C GLN A 94 14.44 -16.23 -4.75
N GLU A 95 14.25 -15.03 -4.20
CA GLU A 95 13.80 -14.81 -2.83
C GLU A 95 12.68 -13.78 -2.75
N ILE A 96 11.72 -14.05 -1.89
CA ILE A 96 10.66 -13.11 -1.50
C ILE A 96 10.88 -12.75 -0.04
N LEU A 97 11.11 -11.47 0.22
CA LEU A 97 11.40 -10.93 1.53
C LEU A 97 10.18 -10.20 2.09
N ALA A 98 9.93 -10.36 3.37
CA ALA A 98 8.94 -9.58 4.10
C ALA A 98 9.31 -9.49 5.58
N SER A 99 8.71 -8.54 6.29
CA SER A 99 8.77 -8.57 7.74
C SER A 99 8.07 -9.81 8.30
N ARG A 100 8.46 -10.23 9.49
CA ARG A 100 7.79 -11.34 10.20
C ARG A 100 6.31 -11.01 10.46
N ASP A 101 6.01 -9.77 10.76
CA ASP A 101 4.63 -9.34 10.98
C ASP A 101 3.79 -9.41 9.68
N THR A 102 4.37 -9.08 8.53
CA THR A 102 3.71 -9.30 7.21
C THR A 102 3.44 -10.78 6.96
N TYR A 103 4.43 -11.66 7.24
CA TYR A 103 4.23 -13.10 7.14
C TYR A 103 3.08 -13.60 8.02
N ASP A 104 3.05 -13.13 9.28
CA ASP A 104 2.00 -13.52 10.24
C ASP A 104 0.62 -13.03 9.79
N LEU A 105 0.52 -11.84 9.16
CA LEU A 105 -0.72 -11.33 8.57
C LEU A 105 -1.16 -12.13 7.33
N ILE A 106 -0.24 -12.57 6.49
CA ILE A 106 -0.54 -13.49 5.38
C ILE A 106 -1.15 -14.79 5.94
N ALA A 107 -0.55 -15.35 7.00
CA ALA A 107 -1.05 -16.56 7.64
C ALA A 107 -2.41 -16.37 8.32
N GLU A 108 -2.64 -15.20 8.93
CA GLU A 108 -3.87 -14.88 9.66
C GLU A 108 -5.06 -14.62 8.72
N ARG A 109 -4.84 -13.84 7.66
CA ARG A 109 -5.93 -13.22 6.87
C ARG A 109 -5.73 -13.17 5.35
N GLY A 110 -4.66 -13.74 4.83
CA GLY A 110 -4.32 -13.63 3.40
C GLY A 110 -5.38 -14.22 2.46
N GLU A 111 -6.04 -15.31 2.82
CA GLU A 111 -7.13 -15.89 2.01
C GLU A 111 -8.36 -14.98 1.98
N GLN A 112 -8.70 -14.37 3.11
CA GLN A 112 -9.83 -13.44 3.21
C GLN A 112 -9.53 -12.14 2.46
N ASP A 113 -8.32 -11.61 2.60
CA ASP A 113 -7.86 -10.43 1.86
C ASP A 113 -7.90 -10.67 0.35
N LYS A 114 -7.37 -11.81 -0.11
CA LYS A 114 -7.43 -12.21 -1.52
C LYS A 114 -8.86 -12.23 -2.06
N ALA A 115 -9.78 -12.86 -1.34
CA ALA A 115 -11.17 -12.96 -1.76
C ALA A 115 -11.87 -11.61 -1.79
N SER A 116 -11.67 -10.79 -0.73
CA SER A 116 -12.24 -9.47 -0.58
C SER A 116 -11.72 -8.52 -1.67
N GLU A 117 -10.42 -8.47 -1.92
CA GLU A 117 -9.80 -7.59 -2.91
C GLU A 117 -10.22 -7.93 -4.35
N ILE A 118 -10.27 -9.22 -4.70
CA ILE A 118 -10.79 -9.67 -6.01
C ILE A 118 -12.24 -9.21 -6.21
N GLY A 119 -13.06 -9.28 -5.16
CA GLY A 119 -14.45 -8.82 -5.21
C GLY A 119 -14.60 -7.30 -5.29
N ARG A 120 -13.67 -6.55 -4.73
CA ARG A 120 -13.74 -5.08 -4.66
C ARG A 120 -13.15 -4.36 -5.87
N PHE A 121 -12.13 -4.92 -6.52
CA PHE A 121 -11.37 -4.28 -7.60
C PHE A 121 -11.43 -5.06 -8.92
N PRO A 122 -12.58 -5.08 -9.61
CA PRO A 122 -12.76 -5.89 -10.82
C PRO A 122 -11.78 -5.54 -11.95
N ARG A 123 -11.31 -4.28 -12.04
CA ARG A 123 -10.32 -3.89 -13.04
C ARG A 123 -8.92 -4.43 -12.70
N LEU A 124 -8.45 -4.25 -11.48
CA LEU A 124 -7.13 -4.74 -11.04
C LEU A 124 -7.05 -6.26 -11.10
N PHE A 125 -8.15 -6.95 -10.81
CA PHE A 125 -8.22 -8.41 -10.80
C PHE A 125 -8.94 -9.01 -12.03
N ARG A 126 -9.02 -8.26 -13.14
CA ARG A 126 -9.65 -8.78 -14.39
C ARG A 126 -9.00 -10.06 -14.92
N ASN A 127 -7.75 -10.33 -14.54
CA ASN A 127 -7.00 -11.55 -14.88
C ASN A 127 -6.66 -12.34 -13.62
N ALA A 128 -7.61 -12.43 -12.66
CA ALA A 128 -7.42 -13.16 -11.42
C ALA A 128 -7.12 -14.67 -11.64
N GLU A 129 -7.57 -15.22 -12.76
CA GLU A 129 -7.27 -16.61 -13.18
C GLU A 129 -5.78 -16.84 -13.45
N SER A 130 -4.99 -15.79 -13.66
CA SER A 130 -3.53 -15.87 -13.80
C SER A 130 -2.81 -16.07 -12.47
N ILE A 131 -3.46 -15.82 -11.35
CA ILE A 131 -2.90 -15.98 -10.01
C ILE A 131 -2.80 -17.47 -9.68
N PRO A 132 -1.60 -17.97 -9.33
CA PRO A 132 -1.46 -19.36 -8.91
C PRO A 132 -2.36 -19.69 -7.70
N PRO A 133 -2.79 -20.97 -7.55
CA PRO A 133 -3.50 -21.40 -6.37
C PRO A 133 -2.74 -21.13 -5.07
N GLY A 134 -3.47 -20.74 -4.02
CA GLY A 134 -2.91 -20.44 -2.69
C GLY A 134 -2.48 -18.98 -2.53
N LEU A 135 -1.58 -18.76 -1.57
CA LEU A 135 -1.03 -17.47 -1.19
C LEU A 135 0.42 -17.32 -1.63
N VAL A 136 0.89 -16.08 -1.71
CA VAL A 136 2.31 -15.78 -1.89
C VAL A 136 2.99 -15.79 -0.52
N TRP A 137 4.00 -16.65 -0.36
CA TRP A 137 4.72 -16.79 0.89
C TRP A 137 6.14 -16.21 0.78
N PRO A 138 6.54 -15.33 1.71
CA PRO A 138 7.94 -14.93 1.83
C PRO A 138 8.83 -16.15 2.09
N THR A 139 9.94 -16.21 1.35
CA THR A 139 11.00 -17.23 1.55
C THR A 139 11.97 -16.81 2.65
N MET A 140 12.11 -15.49 2.88
CA MET A 140 12.92 -14.91 3.94
C MET A 140 12.12 -13.90 4.75
N THR A 141 12.19 -14.01 6.07
CA THR A 141 11.54 -13.06 6.97
C THR A 141 12.54 -12.43 7.93
N PHE A 142 12.30 -11.17 8.31
CA PHE A 142 13.12 -10.45 9.27
C PHE A 142 12.27 -9.68 10.30
N LYS A 143 12.91 -9.22 11.37
CA LYS A 143 12.30 -8.32 12.36
C LYS A 143 13.16 -7.07 12.50
N GLY A 144 12.50 -5.92 12.54
CA GLY A 144 13.16 -4.63 12.66
C GLY A 144 13.84 -4.21 11.35
N GLU A 145 15.04 -4.71 11.09
CA GLU A 145 15.78 -4.34 9.88
C GLU A 145 16.52 -5.52 9.24
N MET A 146 16.77 -5.39 7.94
CA MET A 146 17.64 -6.27 7.16
C MET A 146 18.36 -5.44 6.11
N THR A 147 19.64 -5.71 5.88
CA THR A 147 20.39 -5.14 4.76
C THR A 147 20.55 -6.18 3.65
N VAL A 148 20.23 -5.78 2.42
CA VAL A 148 20.48 -6.57 1.21
C VAL A 148 21.48 -5.83 0.35
N ASN A 149 22.62 -6.50 0.04
CA ASN A 149 23.61 -5.96 -0.85
C ASN A 149 23.37 -6.47 -2.28
N LEU A 150 23.14 -5.55 -3.22
CA LEU A 150 23.00 -5.84 -4.64
C LEU A 150 24.30 -5.51 -5.39
N GLY A 151 25.39 -6.20 -5.02
CA GLY A 151 26.74 -5.81 -5.39
C GLY A 151 27.21 -4.65 -4.52
N ASN A 152 27.57 -3.51 -5.11
CA ASN A 152 28.00 -2.33 -4.37
C ASN A 152 26.86 -1.45 -3.84
N LEU A 153 25.63 -1.81 -4.11
CA LEU A 153 24.45 -1.06 -3.67
C LEU A 153 23.86 -1.68 -2.40
N GLU A 154 23.88 -0.91 -1.31
CA GLU A 154 23.20 -1.27 -0.07
C GLU A 154 21.72 -0.88 -0.14
N VAL A 155 20.83 -1.82 0.17
CA VAL A 155 19.38 -1.62 0.34
C VAL A 155 19.01 -1.98 1.77
N LYS A 156 18.52 -1.02 2.53
CA LYS A 156 18.00 -1.25 3.89
C LYS A 156 16.52 -1.50 3.86
N LEU A 157 16.08 -2.61 4.40
CA LEU A 157 14.68 -2.98 4.60
C LEU A 157 14.34 -2.76 6.07
N LEU A 158 13.34 -1.90 6.36
CA LEU A 158 13.09 -1.47 7.74
C LEU A 158 11.60 -1.48 8.08
N GLN A 159 11.28 -2.04 9.24
CA GLN A 159 10.01 -1.81 9.92
C GLN A 159 10.16 -0.58 10.82
N VAL A 160 9.63 0.56 10.42
CA VAL A 160 9.77 1.83 11.17
C VAL A 160 8.60 2.10 12.13
N GLY A 161 7.58 1.26 12.10
CA GLY A 161 6.41 1.35 12.95
C GLY A 161 5.18 0.77 12.26
N ARG A 162 4.08 0.68 13.00
CA ARG A 162 2.77 0.32 12.44
C ARG A 162 2.12 1.54 11.82
N GLY A 163 1.41 1.35 10.73
CA GLY A 163 0.70 2.43 10.06
C GLY A 163 -0.47 1.89 9.26
N HIS A 164 -0.27 1.65 7.98
CA HIS A 164 -1.23 1.07 7.08
C HIS A 164 -1.60 -0.38 7.47
N THR A 165 -0.58 -1.14 7.89
CA THR A 165 -0.73 -2.46 8.51
C THR A 165 0.19 -2.61 9.73
N LYS A 166 0.17 -3.78 10.36
CA LYS A 166 1.14 -4.11 11.42
C LYS A 166 2.54 -4.39 10.87
N GLY A 167 2.63 -4.87 9.63
CA GLY A 167 3.86 -5.43 9.06
C GLY A 167 4.59 -4.49 8.09
N ASP A 168 4.17 -3.23 7.99
CA ASP A 168 4.69 -2.30 6.99
C ASP A 168 6.22 -2.23 6.98
N THR A 169 6.78 -2.37 5.78
CA THR A 169 8.22 -2.37 5.53
C THR A 169 8.56 -1.39 4.42
N ILE A 170 9.59 -0.60 4.64
CA ILE A 170 10.15 0.31 3.63
C ILE A 170 11.45 -0.26 3.06
N ALA A 171 11.82 0.16 1.83
CA ALA A 171 13.17 0.01 1.34
C ALA A 171 13.84 1.39 1.26
N TRP A 172 15.05 1.48 1.78
CA TRP A 172 15.83 2.71 1.85
C TRP A 172 17.18 2.56 1.14
N LEU A 173 17.49 3.49 0.24
CA LEU A 173 18.80 3.63 -0.42
C LEU A 173 19.55 4.79 0.22
N PRO A 174 20.44 4.54 1.20
CA PRO A 174 21.00 5.60 2.01
C PRO A 174 21.90 6.58 1.23
N GLU A 175 22.73 6.08 0.33
CA GLU A 175 23.62 6.93 -0.48
C GLU A 175 22.88 7.82 -1.46
N GLN A 176 21.72 7.36 -1.95
CA GLN A 176 20.91 8.07 -2.95
C GLN A 176 19.74 8.84 -2.34
N LYS A 177 19.51 8.66 -1.04
CA LYS A 177 18.38 9.24 -0.28
C LYS A 177 17.03 8.99 -0.95
N ILE A 178 16.82 7.76 -1.42
CA ILE A 178 15.57 7.33 -2.06
C ILE A 178 14.85 6.34 -1.15
N LEU A 179 13.57 6.63 -0.88
CA LEU A 179 12.71 5.84 -0.04
C LEU A 179 11.58 5.20 -0.86
N PHE A 180 11.36 3.90 -0.68
CA PHE A 180 10.18 3.18 -1.16
C PHE A 180 9.29 2.94 0.05
N ALA A 181 8.19 3.69 0.14
CA ALA A 181 7.41 3.81 1.37
C ALA A 181 6.30 2.78 1.52
N GLY A 182 5.95 2.05 0.44
CA GLY A 182 4.71 1.29 0.42
C GLY A 182 3.52 2.18 0.79
N ASP A 183 2.46 1.60 1.31
CA ASP A 183 1.22 2.34 1.64
C ASP A 183 1.30 3.14 2.96
N LEU A 184 2.50 3.25 3.56
CA LEU A 184 2.73 4.21 4.63
C LEU A 184 2.62 5.66 4.16
N VAL A 185 2.88 5.93 2.88
CA VAL A 185 2.71 7.25 2.26
C VAL A 185 1.97 7.11 0.95
N GLU A 186 0.88 7.83 0.81
CA GLU A 186 0.14 7.99 -0.42
C GLU A 186 0.24 9.43 -0.91
N TYR A 187 0.26 9.64 -2.23
CA TYR A 187 0.35 10.98 -2.78
C TYR A 187 -0.70 11.21 -3.84
N GLN A 188 -1.56 12.22 -3.63
CA GLN A 188 -2.73 12.49 -4.47
C GLN A 188 -3.67 11.26 -4.63
N SER A 189 -3.60 10.37 -3.67
CA SER A 189 -4.41 9.16 -3.57
C SER A 189 -4.86 8.99 -2.13
N THR A 190 -6.05 8.48 -1.93
CA THR A 190 -6.61 8.27 -0.59
C THR A 190 -5.95 7.08 0.07
N PRO A 191 -5.35 7.23 1.26
CA PRO A 191 -4.87 6.10 2.03
C PRO A 191 -6.01 5.11 2.30
N TYR A 192 -5.82 3.83 1.97
CA TYR A 192 -6.72 2.80 2.44
C TYR A 192 -6.38 2.48 3.90
N CYS A 193 -7.34 2.67 4.80
CA CYS A 193 -7.13 2.52 6.23
C CYS A 193 -7.87 1.32 6.84
N GLY A 194 -8.37 0.37 6.04
CA GLY A 194 -9.15 -0.78 6.53
C GLY A 194 -8.43 -1.64 7.57
N ASP A 195 -7.10 -1.67 7.55
CA ASP A 195 -6.24 -2.39 8.49
C ASP A 195 -5.29 -1.49 9.28
N ALA A 196 -5.57 -0.18 9.26
CA ALA A 196 -4.69 0.84 9.83
C ALA A 196 -4.63 0.81 11.37
N TYR A 197 -3.52 1.38 11.86
CA TYR A 197 -3.28 1.71 13.26
C TYR A 197 -3.20 3.24 13.40
N PHE A 198 -4.35 3.90 13.47
CA PHE A 198 -4.46 5.36 13.45
C PHE A 198 -3.67 6.07 14.54
N ARG A 199 -3.57 5.46 15.73
CA ARG A 199 -2.82 6.03 16.86
C ARG A 199 -1.32 5.96 16.67
N ASP A 200 -0.85 4.96 15.93
CA ASP A 200 0.58 4.71 15.74
C ASP A 200 1.11 5.36 14.45
N TRP A 201 0.30 5.41 13.40
CA TRP A 201 0.74 5.87 12.07
C TRP A 201 1.37 7.28 12.06
N PRO A 202 0.87 8.28 12.82
CA PRO A 202 1.55 9.58 12.90
C PRO A 202 3.01 9.49 13.37
N SER A 203 3.31 8.66 14.37
CA SER A 203 4.70 8.47 14.84
C SER A 203 5.55 7.70 13.84
N THR A 204 4.95 6.79 13.07
CA THR A 204 5.61 6.11 11.94
C THR A 204 5.97 7.10 10.83
N LEU A 205 5.09 8.08 10.53
CA LEU A 205 5.40 9.16 9.58
C LEU A 205 6.51 10.08 10.10
N ASP A 206 6.62 10.30 11.43
CA ASP A 206 7.75 11.04 12.02
C ASP A 206 9.06 10.27 11.81
N ALA A 207 9.04 8.95 12.01
CA ALA A 207 10.21 8.10 11.74
C ALA A 207 10.60 8.16 10.24
N LEU A 208 9.64 8.13 9.32
CA LEU A 208 9.92 8.30 7.88
C LEU A 208 10.54 9.67 7.57
N SER A 209 10.08 10.73 8.21
CA SER A 209 10.62 12.08 8.03
C SER A 209 12.10 12.18 8.43
N SER A 210 12.54 11.37 9.41
CA SER A 210 13.93 11.40 9.91
C SER A 210 14.97 10.84 8.91
N PHE A 211 14.54 10.12 7.86
CA PHE A 211 15.43 9.69 6.78
C PHE A 211 15.89 10.85 5.89
N GLU A 212 15.20 11.99 5.94
CA GLU A 212 15.49 13.14 5.07
C GLU A 212 15.58 12.75 3.59
N ALA A 213 14.66 11.89 3.15
CA ALA A 213 14.64 11.39 1.79
C ALA A 213 14.50 12.55 0.78
N GLU A 214 15.31 12.50 -0.27
CA GLU A 214 15.25 13.46 -1.37
C GLU A 214 14.26 13.03 -2.45
N LYS A 215 13.99 11.73 -2.55
CA LYS A 215 13.00 11.16 -3.46
C LYS A 215 12.24 10.02 -2.78
N MET A 216 11.02 9.77 -3.23
CA MET A 216 10.20 8.69 -2.66
C MET A 216 9.31 8.05 -3.72
N VAL A 217 9.14 6.74 -3.61
CA VAL A 217 8.08 6.01 -4.29
C VAL A 217 6.99 5.74 -3.24
N PRO A 218 5.85 6.44 -3.30
CA PRO A 218 4.71 6.17 -2.43
C PRO A 218 4.00 4.88 -2.83
N GLY A 219 3.05 4.42 -2.04
CA GLY A 219 2.25 3.25 -2.38
C GLY A 219 1.38 3.47 -3.62
N ARG A 220 0.80 4.65 -3.74
CA ARG A 220 -0.01 5.09 -4.89
C ARG A 220 0.32 6.53 -5.24
N GLY A 221 -0.01 6.89 -6.50
CA GLY A 221 0.25 8.22 -7.04
C GLY A 221 1.64 8.37 -7.66
N PRO A 222 1.98 9.57 -8.17
CA PRO A 222 3.25 9.80 -8.84
C PRO A 222 4.45 9.68 -7.92
N ALA A 223 5.61 9.30 -8.45
CA ALA A 223 6.87 9.33 -7.72
C ALA A 223 7.25 10.76 -7.31
N LEU A 224 7.75 10.92 -6.09
CA LEU A 224 8.18 12.19 -5.52
C LEU A 224 9.66 12.40 -5.83
N LYS A 225 9.98 13.48 -6.56
CA LYS A 225 11.27 13.66 -7.24
C LYS A 225 12.22 14.60 -6.52
N ASN A 226 11.77 15.22 -5.44
CA ASN A 226 12.57 16.13 -4.62
C ASN A 226 12.07 16.14 -3.17
N ALA A 227 12.91 16.65 -2.26
CA ALA A 227 12.61 16.70 -0.83
C ALA A 227 11.35 17.52 -0.48
N THR A 228 10.95 18.47 -1.32
CA THR A 228 9.71 19.25 -1.09
C THR A 228 8.49 18.39 -1.36
N GLU A 229 8.46 17.67 -2.47
CA GLU A 229 7.38 16.71 -2.78
C GLU A 229 7.30 15.60 -1.72
N VAL A 230 8.46 15.07 -1.26
CA VAL A 230 8.50 14.07 -0.18
C VAL A 230 7.84 14.62 1.10
N ARG A 231 8.19 15.85 1.52
CA ARG A 231 7.52 16.48 2.67
C ARG A 231 6.02 16.69 2.43
N GLN A 232 5.61 17.03 1.22
CA GLN A 232 4.19 17.16 0.86
C GLN A 232 3.44 15.81 0.96
N GLY A 233 4.03 14.72 0.47
CA GLY A 233 3.46 13.38 0.59
C GLY A 233 3.25 12.95 2.04
N LEU A 234 4.30 13.10 2.86
CA LEU A 234 4.23 12.81 4.31
C LEU A 234 3.17 13.68 5.02
N ALA A 235 3.17 14.99 4.73
CA ALA A 235 2.23 15.93 5.34
C ALA A 235 0.79 15.67 4.89
N GLY A 236 0.57 15.34 3.61
CA GLY A 236 -0.75 15.03 3.04
C GLY A 236 -1.34 13.78 3.69
N THR A 237 -0.57 12.68 3.74
CA THR A 237 -1.01 11.45 4.41
C THR A 237 -1.33 11.72 5.88
N ARG A 238 -0.49 12.45 6.60
CA ARG A 238 -0.74 12.83 8.00
C ARG A 238 -2.01 13.65 8.17
N ALA A 239 -2.22 14.64 7.30
CA ALA A 239 -3.41 15.50 7.36
C ALA A 239 -4.70 14.67 7.17
N PHE A 240 -4.71 13.78 6.17
CA PHE A 240 -5.85 12.88 5.94
C PHE A 240 -6.16 12.03 7.17
N LEU A 241 -5.16 11.36 7.73
CA LEU A 241 -5.32 10.50 8.92
C LEU A 241 -5.82 11.28 10.13
N THR A 242 -5.28 12.47 10.35
CA THR A 242 -5.65 13.34 11.48
C THR A 242 -7.08 13.84 11.35
N ASP A 243 -7.47 14.29 10.16
CA ASP A 243 -8.81 14.78 9.87
C ASP A 243 -9.85 13.65 10.04
N LEU A 244 -9.59 12.48 9.43
CA LEU A 244 -10.47 11.32 9.50
C LEU A 244 -10.65 10.84 10.93
N TYR A 245 -9.54 10.47 11.59
CA TYR A 245 -9.60 9.89 12.94
C TYR A 245 -10.10 10.87 13.97
N GLY A 246 -9.74 12.16 13.83
CA GLY A 246 -10.26 13.23 14.68
C GLY A 246 -11.78 13.41 14.54
N ALA A 247 -12.31 13.35 13.32
CA ALA A 247 -13.74 13.45 13.08
C ALA A 247 -14.51 12.24 13.65
N VAL A 248 -13.99 11.02 13.43
CA VAL A 248 -14.59 9.79 14.00
C VAL A 248 -14.59 9.83 15.53
N ASN A 249 -13.47 10.21 16.17
CA ASN A 249 -13.39 10.29 17.64
C ASN A 249 -14.42 11.29 18.23
N ARG A 250 -14.67 12.42 17.56
CA ARG A 250 -15.73 13.35 17.99
C ARG A 250 -17.11 12.69 17.98
N GLY A 251 -17.45 12.00 16.89
CA GLY A 251 -18.74 11.30 16.78
C GLY A 251 -18.89 10.20 17.83
N VAL A 252 -17.84 9.43 18.11
CA VAL A 252 -17.82 8.40 19.16
C VAL A 252 -18.01 9.03 20.54
N ALA A 253 -17.33 10.15 20.84
CA ALA A 253 -17.47 10.86 22.11
C ALA A 253 -18.89 11.43 22.30
N GLU A 254 -19.58 11.76 21.23
CA GLU A 254 -20.99 12.19 21.24
C GLU A 254 -21.99 11.02 21.29
N GLY A 255 -21.52 9.78 21.33
CA GLY A 255 -22.35 8.57 21.39
C GLY A 255 -23.11 8.24 20.11
N LYS A 256 -22.66 8.76 18.97
CA LYS A 256 -23.27 8.50 17.66
C LYS A 256 -22.95 7.08 17.16
N ASP A 257 -23.87 6.51 16.40
CA ASP A 257 -23.67 5.24 15.71
C ASP A 257 -22.76 5.39 14.47
N LEU A 258 -22.23 4.26 13.98
CA LEU A 258 -21.31 4.23 12.84
C LEU A 258 -21.93 4.90 11.59
N LYS A 259 -23.21 4.67 11.33
CA LYS A 259 -23.88 5.24 10.15
C LYS A 259 -23.94 6.76 10.17
N THR A 260 -24.27 7.32 11.32
CA THR A 260 -24.30 8.78 11.53
C THR A 260 -22.91 9.36 11.40
N ILE A 261 -21.91 8.71 12.06
CA ILE A 261 -20.49 9.11 11.98
C ILE A 261 -20.00 9.07 10.54
N TYR A 262 -20.30 8.00 9.80
CA TYR A 262 -19.88 7.89 8.40
C TYR A 262 -20.35 9.07 7.55
N ARG A 263 -21.62 9.42 7.66
CA ARG A 263 -22.20 10.54 6.88
C ARG A 263 -21.53 11.86 7.21
N GLU A 264 -21.38 12.16 8.50
CA GLU A 264 -20.77 13.41 8.97
C GLU A 264 -19.28 13.48 8.59
N VAL A 265 -18.55 12.37 8.72
CA VAL A 265 -17.12 12.28 8.36
C VAL A 265 -16.96 12.38 6.84
N TYR A 266 -17.78 11.70 6.07
CA TYR A 266 -17.76 11.79 4.60
C TYR A 266 -17.99 13.23 4.12
N ASP A 267 -19.00 13.91 4.66
CA ASP A 267 -19.31 15.31 4.31
C ASP A 267 -18.17 16.26 4.72
N PHE A 268 -17.49 15.97 5.83
CA PHE A 268 -16.33 16.74 6.30
C PHE A 268 -15.07 16.51 5.44
N MET A 269 -14.82 15.27 5.03
CA MET A 269 -13.61 14.89 4.26
C MET A 269 -13.74 15.27 2.78
N LYS A 270 -14.93 15.11 2.21
CA LYS A 270 -15.17 15.29 0.77
C LYS A 270 -14.66 16.61 0.19
N PRO A 271 -14.90 17.79 0.76
CA PRO A 271 -14.40 19.06 0.22
C PRO A 271 -12.89 19.19 0.18
N ARG A 272 -12.17 18.32 0.90
CA ARG A 272 -10.70 18.36 1.05
C ARG A 272 -9.98 17.31 0.22
N TYR A 273 -10.61 16.13 0.07
CA TYR A 273 -9.92 14.94 -0.39
C TYR A 273 -10.63 14.20 -1.53
N SER A 274 -11.81 14.64 -1.99
CA SER A 274 -12.55 13.93 -3.04
C SER A 274 -11.84 13.89 -4.39
N ASP A 275 -10.87 14.80 -4.62
CA ASP A 275 -10.04 14.80 -5.82
C ASP A 275 -8.92 13.75 -5.75
N TRP A 276 -8.68 13.15 -4.59
CA TRP A 276 -7.72 12.07 -4.45
C TRP A 276 -8.30 10.77 -4.99
N VAL A 277 -7.50 10.06 -5.78
CA VAL A 277 -7.94 8.79 -6.37
C VAL A 277 -8.43 7.82 -5.30
N ILE A 278 -9.41 7.00 -5.67
CA ILE A 278 -10.05 5.98 -4.81
C ILE A 278 -10.72 6.50 -3.52
N PHE A 279 -10.99 7.82 -3.39
CA PHE A 279 -11.62 8.40 -2.20
C PHE A 279 -12.94 7.69 -1.83
N ASP A 280 -13.88 7.62 -2.75
CA ASP A 280 -15.20 7.00 -2.50
C ASP A 280 -15.11 5.50 -2.19
N HIS A 281 -14.06 4.83 -2.69
CA HIS A 281 -13.81 3.43 -2.37
C HIS A 281 -13.29 3.24 -0.95
N CYS A 282 -12.33 4.07 -0.52
CA CYS A 282 -11.65 3.93 0.77
C CYS A 282 -12.55 4.34 1.95
N MET A 283 -13.32 5.42 1.82
CA MET A 283 -14.05 6.03 2.92
C MET A 283 -14.89 5.07 3.77
N PRO A 284 -15.66 4.11 3.22
CA PRO A 284 -16.42 3.15 4.03
C PRO A 284 -15.53 2.30 4.94
N PHE A 285 -14.40 1.81 4.42
CA PHE A 285 -13.44 1.00 5.16
C PHE A 285 -12.70 1.82 6.21
N ASP A 286 -12.27 3.01 5.83
CA ASP A 286 -11.49 3.92 6.64
C ASP A 286 -12.27 4.39 7.87
N VAL A 287 -13.52 4.83 7.67
CA VAL A 287 -14.38 5.25 8.78
C VAL A 287 -14.75 4.07 9.67
N SER A 288 -15.03 2.88 9.08
CA SER A 288 -15.35 1.69 9.86
C SER A 288 -14.17 1.25 10.72
N ARG A 289 -12.94 1.26 10.19
CA ARG A 289 -11.74 0.93 10.95
C ARG A 289 -11.41 1.98 12.01
N ALA A 290 -11.53 3.26 11.67
CA ALA A 290 -11.35 4.35 12.63
C ALA A 290 -12.34 4.25 13.80
N TYR A 291 -13.60 3.93 13.52
CA TYR A 291 -14.62 3.67 14.53
C TYR A 291 -14.28 2.46 15.41
N ASP A 292 -13.83 1.34 14.81
CA ASP A 292 -13.38 0.18 15.54
C ASP A 292 -12.27 0.55 16.53
N GLU A 293 -11.23 1.27 16.08
CA GLU A 293 -10.13 1.66 16.96
C GLU A 293 -10.55 2.66 18.03
N ALA A 294 -11.40 3.62 17.70
CA ALA A 294 -11.93 4.59 18.65
C ALA A 294 -12.79 3.93 19.75
N THR A 295 -13.46 2.81 19.43
CA THR A 295 -14.29 2.03 20.35
C THR A 295 -13.55 0.86 21.04
N GLY A 296 -12.23 0.72 20.83
CA GLY A 296 -11.37 -0.19 21.58
C GLY A 296 -10.87 -1.44 20.85
N TYR A 297 -11.19 -1.62 19.59
CA TYR A 297 -10.62 -2.71 18.77
C TYR A 297 -9.22 -2.34 18.30
N THR A 298 -8.21 -2.68 19.08
CA THR A 298 -6.80 -2.34 18.81
C THR A 298 -6.20 -3.13 17.65
N HIS A 299 -6.66 -4.35 17.39
CA HIS A 299 -6.27 -5.17 16.23
C HIS A 299 -7.37 -5.08 15.16
N PRO A 300 -7.03 -4.77 13.90
CA PRO A 300 -8.02 -4.67 12.83
C PRO A 300 -8.78 -5.98 12.63
N ARG A 301 -10.09 -5.88 12.54
CA ARG A 301 -10.94 -7.05 12.24
C ARG A 301 -10.75 -7.45 10.78
N ILE A 302 -10.72 -8.76 10.51
CA ILE A 302 -10.50 -9.29 9.17
C ILE A 302 -11.65 -8.87 8.24
N TRP A 303 -11.30 -8.33 7.10
CA TRP A 303 -12.22 -8.07 6.01
C TRP A 303 -12.49 -9.38 5.26
N THR A 304 -13.78 -9.67 5.08
CA THR A 304 -14.27 -10.77 4.26
C THR A 304 -15.27 -10.21 3.28
N ASP A 305 -15.50 -10.90 2.18
CA ASP A 305 -16.53 -10.55 1.21
C ASP A 305 -17.90 -10.31 1.88
N LYS A 306 -18.23 -11.15 2.88
CA LYS A 306 -19.45 -10.99 3.68
C LYS A 306 -19.44 -9.71 4.51
N ARG A 307 -18.35 -9.42 5.23
CA ARG A 307 -18.22 -8.21 6.04
C ARG A 307 -18.23 -6.95 5.19
N ASP A 308 -17.60 -6.99 4.03
CA ASP A 308 -17.62 -5.89 3.06
C ASP A 308 -19.05 -5.53 2.65
N LEU A 309 -19.86 -6.56 2.32
CA LEU A 309 -21.26 -6.37 1.97
C LEU A 309 -22.12 -5.89 3.15
N GLU A 310 -21.90 -6.45 4.35
CA GLU A 310 -22.60 -6.03 5.58
C GLU A 310 -22.29 -4.58 5.92
N MET A 311 -21.01 -4.17 5.89
CA MET A 311 -20.61 -2.78 6.10
C MET A 311 -21.28 -1.87 5.10
N TRP A 312 -21.23 -2.20 3.81
CA TRP A 312 -21.80 -1.40 2.75
C TRP A 312 -23.33 -1.26 2.84
N ALA A 313 -24.01 -2.27 3.38
CA ALA A 313 -25.46 -2.22 3.64
C ALA A 313 -25.82 -1.34 4.86
N GLN A 314 -24.89 -1.19 5.81
CA GLN A 314 -25.08 -0.38 7.02
C GLN A 314 -24.82 1.12 6.78
N LEU A 315 -23.98 1.49 5.83
CA LEU A 315 -23.63 2.88 5.50
C LEU A 315 -24.50 3.45 4.40
#